data_0453a8b22d9080a2622d95325cae43f8
#
_entry.id   0453a8b22d9080a2622d95325cae43f8
#
_cell.length_a   1.000
_cell.length_b   1.000
_cell.length_c   1.000
_cell.angle_alpha   90.00
_cell.angle_beta   90.00
_cell.angle_gamma   90.00
#
_symmetry.space_group_name_H-M   'P 1'
#
loop_
_entity.id
_entity.type
_entity.pdbx_description
1 polymer ?
#
loop_
_entity_poly.entity_id
_entity_poly.type
_entity_poly.pdbx_seq_one_letter_code
_entity_poly.pdbx_strand_id
1 'polypeptide(L)'
;TKGFHLSLNVQNVYQTRDITSSITVPSLQGTPFYQPFKLNGGDDNGEKFFRGKASVPVLPSFQAAMVYDKWTLQAGFALAGGGGKAIFNNGLPSFERQISLVPAILYGQGLTSQTPSYSVRSNIKGQQYDFGLQLGVSYKVNDHIAVYGGARFNYIYNKYVGNITDISANINGENVKLHDYFDTQAQTYDRMAFYYRMRASEMTDGAAKAKFETAAQQAQAGADKMNQTKELFADKY
;
A
#
# COMPACT_ATOMS: atom_id res chain seq x y z
N THR A 1 29.49 15.64 -40.44
CA THR A 1 29.62 17.06 -40.88
C THR A 1 30.17 17.87 -39.73
N LYS A 2 31.09 18.82 -40.00
CA LYS A 2 31.58 19.79 -39.00
C LYS A 2 30.44 20.75 -38.64
N GLY A 3 30.43 21.25 -37.40
CA GLY A 3 29.47 22.24 -36.94
C GLY A 3 28.63 21.80 -35.74
N PHE A 4 27.62 22.57 -35.42
CA PHE A 4 26.68 22.33 -34.34
C PHE A 4 25.49 21.48 -34.79
N HIS A 5 25.19 20.46 -34.05
CA HIS A 5 24.04 19.57 -34.27
C HIS A 5 23.17 19.57 -33.00
N LEU A 6 21.87 19.73 -33.19
CA LEU A 6 20.89 19.70 -32.08
C LEU A 6 19.74 18.75 -32.46
N SER A 7 19.38 17.87 -31.56
CA SER A 7 18.19 17.04 -31.64
C SER A 7 17.32 17.30 -30.42
N LEU A 8 16.05 17.59 -30.66
CA LEU A 8 15.02 17.76 -29.64
C LEU A 8 13.96 16.69 -29.84
N ASN A 9 13.62 15.97 -28.77
CA ASN A 9 12.59 14.94 -28.80
C ASN A 9 11.61 15.15 -27.66
N VAL A 10 10.34 14.87 -27.94
CA VAL A 10 9.25 14.84 -26.97
C VAL A 10 8.49 13.53 -27.14
N GLN A 11 8.27 12.83 -26.05
CA GLN A 11 7.53 11.57 -26.03
C GLN A 11 6.37 11.66 -25.05
N ASN A 12 5.32 10.91 -25.32
CA ASN A 12 4.22 10.65 -24.41
C ASN A 12 4.19 9.15 -24.15
N VAL A 13 4.07 8.75 -22.88
CA VAL A 13 4.00 7.35 -22.50
C VAL A 13 2.75 7.11 -21.66
N TYR A 14 1.98 6.12 -22.08
CA TYR A 14 0.85 5.58 -21.33
C TYR A 14 0.99 4.06 -21.25
N GLN A 15 0.86 3.52 -20.04
CA GLN A 15 0.97 2.09 -19.79
C GLN A 15 -0.10 1.66 -18.79
N THR A 16 -0.71 0.52 -19.03
CA THR A 16 -1.51 -0.21 -18.04
C THR A 16 -0.72 -1.41 -17.53
N ARG A 17 -0.89 -1.73 -16.27
CA ARG A 17 -0.34 -2.94 -15.65
C ARG A 17 -1.46 -3.69 -14.97
N ASP A 18 -1.75 -4.87 -15.49
CA ASP A 18 -2.76 -5.77 -14.98
C ASP A 18 -2.07 -6.87 -14.15
N ILE A 19 -2.56 -7.07 -12.94
CA ILE A 19 -2.04 -8.06 -12.00
C ILE A 19 -3.23 -8.92 -11.57
N THR A 20 -3.18 -10.21 -11.85
CA THR A 20 -4.08 -11.20 -11.29
C THR A 20 -3.34 -11.93 -10.18
N SER A 21 -3.95 -12.04 -9.02
CA SER A 21 -3.33 -12.66 -7.84
C SER A 21 -4.35 -13.48 -7.08
N SER A 22 -3.89 -14.60 -6.54
CA SER A 22 -4.65 -15.46 -5.64
C SER A 22 -3.85 -15.72 -4.37
N ILE A 23 -4.57 -16.07 -3.32
CA ILE A 23 -4.00 -16.48 -2.03
C ILE A 23 -4.73 -17.76 -1.61
N THR A 24 -3.96 -18.73 -1.13
CA THR A 24 -4.49 -19.91 -0.47
C THR A 24 -3.93 -20.02 0.94
N VAL A 25 -4.77 -20.42 1.88
CA VAL A 25 -4.40 -20.66 3.28
C VAL A 25 -4.59 -22.15 3.57
N PRO A 26 -3.54 -22.99 3.45
CA PRO A 26 -3.68 -24.46 3.51
C PRO A 26 -4.33 -24.96 4.81
N SER A 27 -4.07 -24.31 5.92
CA SER A 27 -4.66 -24.65 7.24
C SER A 27 -6.18 -24.41 7.33
N LEU A 28 -6.76 -23.70 6.37
CA LEU A 28 -8.20 -23.39 6.30
C LEU A 28 -8.90 -24.11 5.14
N GLN A 29 -8.28 -25.17 4.60
CA GLN A 29 -8.86 -25.96 3.54
C GLN A 29 -10.24 -26.52 3.95
N GLY A 30 -11.21 -26.47 3.02
CA GLY A 30 -12.58 -26.87 3.29
C GLY A 30 -13.45 -25.80 3.97
N THR A 31 -12.90 -24.63 4.27
CA THR A 31 -13.64 -23.48 4.78
C THR A 31 -13.74 -22.36 3.72
N PRO A 32 -14.67 -21.41 3.88
CA PRO A 32 -14.74 -20.23 3.00
C PRO A 32 -13.47 -19.36 3.00
N PHE A 33 -12.63 -19.52 4.01
CA PHE A 33 -11.40 -18.74 4.21
C PHE A 33 -10.17 -19.33 3.52
N TYR A 34 -10.31 -20.49 2.88
CA TYR A 34 -9.21 -21.14 2.14
C TYR A 34 -8.66 -20.24 1.03
N GLN A 35 -9.56 -19.57 0.30
CA GLN A 35 -9.24 -18.61 -0.76
C GLN A 35 -9.83 -17.23 -0.40
N PRO A 36 -9.18 -16.46 0.49
CA PRO A 36 -9.80 -15.30 1.11
C PRO A 36 -10.16 -14.18 0.13
N PHE A 37 -9.54 -14.08 -1.03
CA PHE A 37 -9.92 -13.08 -2.04
C PHE A 37 -11.34 -13.27 -2.58
N LYS A 38 -11.89 -14.50 -2.55
CA LYS A 38 -13.30 -14.76 -2.87
C LYS A 38 -14.26 -13.93 -2.00
N LEU A 39 -13.86 -13.62 -0.78
CA LEU A 39 -14.68 -12.88 0.18
C LEU A 39 -14.75 -11.37 -0.13
N ASN A 40 -13.96 -10.89 -1.10
CA ASN A 40 -13.94 -9.49 -1.54
C ASN A 40 -13.75 -9.37 -3.05
N GLY A 41 -14.66 -9.94 -3.83
CA GLY A 41 -14.71 -9.77 -5.29
C GLY A 41 -13.65 -10.54 -6.08
N GLY A 42 -13.03 -11.57 -5.49
CA GLY A 42 -12.30 -12.59 -6.25
C GLY A 42 -13.27 -13.53 -6.99
N ASP A 43 -12.78 -14.16 -8.05
CA ASP A 43 -13.53 -15.11 -8.84
C ASP A 43 -13.67 -16.49 -8.16
N ASP A 44 -14.30 -17.45 -8.86
CA ASP A 44 -14.49 -18.81 -8.35
C ASP A 44 -13.19 -19.61 -8.15
N ASN A 45 -12.09 -19.17 -8.73
CA ASN A 45 -10.75 -19.74 -8.52
C ASN A 45 -9.99 -19.04 -7.37
N GLY A 46 -10.57 -18.01 -6.76
CA GLY A 46 -9.93 -17.18 -5.74
C GLY A 46 -8.95 -16.16 -6.31
N GLU A 47 -9.06 -15.88 -7.61
CA GLU A 47 -8.23 -14.89 -8.28
C GLU A 47 -8.90 -13.52 -8.22
N LYS A 48 -8.11 -12.49 -7.91
CA LYS A 48 -8.53 -11.10 -7.89
C LYS A 48 -7.67 -10.26 -8.80
N PHE A 49 -8.32 -9.36 -9.52
CA PHE A 49 -7.71 -8.51 -10.53
C PHE A 49 -7.39 -7.11 -9.97
N PHE A 50 -6.18 -6.64 -10.24
CA PHE A 50 -5.69 -5.31 -9.86
C PHE A 50 -5.14 -4.61 -11.09
N ARG A 51 -5.56 -3.36 -11.33
CA ARG A 51 -5.11 -2.58 -12.47
C ARG A 51 -4.38 -1.31 -12.05
N GLY A 52 -3.14 -1.18 -12.50
CA GLY A 52 -2.35 0.03 -12.44
C GLY A 52 -2.37 0.79 -13.77
N LYS A 53 -2.33 2.11 -13.69
CA LYS A 53 -2.16 3.00 -14.83
C LYS A 53 -0.95 3.88 -14.60
N ALA A 54 -0.02 3.89 -15.56
CA ALA A 54 1.13 4.78 -15.54
C ALA A 54 1.04 5.74 -16.73
N SER A 55 1.33 7.01 -16.48
CA SER A 55 1.27 8.05 -17.52
C SER A 55 2.38 9.06 -17.31
N VAL A 56 3.06 9.37 -18.40
CA VAL A 56 4.00 10.48 -18.49
C VAL A 56 3.60 11.30 -19.72
N PRO A 57 2.89 12.41 -19.52
CA PRO A 57 2.34 13.17 -20.64
C PRO A 57 3.40 13.82 -21.51
N VAL A 58 4.55 14.17 -20.93
CA VAL A 58 5.65 14.82 -21.66
C VAL A 58 6.98 14.31 -21.13
N LEU A 59 7.77 13.72 -22.01
CA LEU A 59 9.14 13.28 -21.78
C LEU A 59 10.06 14.05 -22.72
N PRO A 60 10.62 15.18 -22.28
CA PRO A 60 11.56 15.93 -23.08
C PRO A 60 12.93 15.27 -23.06
N SER A 61 13.60 15.28 -24.21
CA SER A 61 15.00 14.98 -24.29
C SER A 61 15.69 15.86 -25.33
N PHE A 62 16.93 16.16 -25.11
CA PHE A 62 17.76 16.82 -26.10
C PHE A 62 19.14 16.18 -26.21
N GLN A 63 19.73 16.29 -27.38
CA GLN A 63 21.11 15.93 -27.63
C GLN A 63 21.73 17.07 -28.45
N ALA A 64 22.90 17.52 -28.03
CA ALA A 64 23.67 18.52 -28.74
C ALA A 64 25.08 17.99 -28.99
N ALA A 65 25.63 18.28 -30.15
CA ALA A 65 27.01 17.95 -30.48
C ALA A 65 27.66 19.10 -31.25
N MET A 66 28.88 19.43 -30.89
CA MET A 66 29.73 20.35 -31.62
C MET A 66 30.90 19.56 -32.20
N VAL A 67 30.94 19.47 -33.51
CA VAL A 67 31.99 18.74 -34.24
C VAL A 67 33.00 19.74 -34.77
N TYR A 68 34.25 19.65 -34.26
CA TYR A 68 35.35 20.49 -34.67
C TYR A 68 36.57 19.61 -34.97
N ASP A 69 36.90 19.48 -36.24
CA ASP A 69 37.99 18.65 -36.76
C ASP A 69 37.92 17.20 -36.25
N LYS A 70 38.87 16.78 -35.40
CA LYS A 70 38.92 15.46 -34.79
C LYS A 70 38.16 15.38 -33.45
N TRP A 71 37.68 16.49 -32.94
CA TRP A 71 37.00 16.58 -31.65
C TRP A 71 35.48 16.70 -31.81
N THR A 72 34.75 16.03 -30.94
CA THR A 72 33.32 16.21 -30.81
C THR A 72 32.97 16.41 -29.34
N LEU A 73 32.44 17.58 -29.00
CA LEU A 73 31.82 17.85 -27.68
C LEU A 73 30.37 17.42 -27.74
N GLN A 74 29.90 16.75 -26.71
CA GLN A 74 28.54 16.21 -26.68
C GLN A 74 27.88 16.57 -25.36
N ALA A 75 26.59 16.95 -25.42
CA ALA A 75 25.71 17.14 -24.28
C ALA A 75 24.38 16.44 -24.56
N GLY A 76 23.85 15.78 -23.56
CA GLY A 76 22.55 15.12 -23.66
C GLY A 76 21.79 15.20 -22.35
N PHE A 77 20.49 15.43 -22.46
CA PHE A 77 19.58 15.36 -21.33
C PHE A 77 18.38 14.49 -21.72
N ALA A 78 18.03 13.58 -20.81
CA ALA A 78 16.86 12.73 -20.97
C ALA A 78 16.34 12.27 -19.62
N LEU A 79 15.11 11.82 -19.59
CA LEU A 79 14.64 10.95 -18.52
C LEU A 79 15.32 9.58 -18.72
N ALA A 80 16.32 9.30 -17.89
CA ALA A 80 17.17 8.11 -18.01
C ALA A 80 16.53 6.86 -17.41
N GLY A 81 15.56 7.06 -16.50
CA GLY A 81 14.85 6.00 -15.82
C GLY A 81 13.58 6.47 -15.14
N GLY A 82 12.81 5.50 -14.61
CA GLY A 82 11.54 5.77 -13.98
C GLY A 82 10.36 5.72 -14.94
N GLY A 83 9.20 5.31 -14.43
CA GLY A 83 7.96 5.13 -15.20
C GLY A 83 6.97 6.29 -15.06
N GLY A 84 7.42 7.45 -14.59
CA GLY A 84 6.53 8.57 -14.29
C GLY A 84 5.62 8.29 -13.10
N LYS A 85 4.32 8.61 -13.23
CA LYS A 85 3.32 8.43 -12.18
C LYS A 85 2.51 7.16 -12.44
N ALA A 86 2.58 6.21 -11.53
CA ALA A 86 1.75 5.00 -11.52
C ALA A 86 0.68 5.08 -10.42
N ILE A 87 -0.55 4.69 -10.74
CA ILE A 87 -1.69 4.71 -9.82
C ILE A 87 -2.40 3.36 -9.89
N PHE A 88 -2.59 2.72 -8.72
CA PHE A 88 -3.43 1.55 -8.52
C PHE A 88 -4.61 1.96 -7.63
N ASN A 89 -5.77 2.19 -8.23
CA ASN A 89 -6.96 2.68 -7.51
C ASN A 89 -7.66 1.61 -6.67
N ASN A 90 -7.43 0.35 -6.97
CA ASN A 90 -7.93 -0.79 -6.20
C ASN A 90 -6.82 -1.49 -5.39
N GLY A 91 -5.73 -0.77 -5.11
CA GLY A 91 -4.62 -1.25 -4.34
C GLY A 91 -3.73 -2.28 -5.03
N LEU A 92 -3.00 -3.03 -4.23
CA LEU A 92 -2.12 -4.13 -4.65
C LEU A 92 -2.43 -5.39 -3.85
N PRO A 93 -2.19 -6.59 -4.41
CA PRO A 93 -2.40 -7.86 -3.72
C PRO A 93 -1.68 -7.93 -2.37
N SER A 94 -0.48 -7.36 -2.27
CA SER A 94 0.34 -7.37 -1.05
C SER A 94 -0.30 -6.64 0.13
N PHE A 95 -1.05 -5.56 -0.13
CA PHE A 95 -1.78 -4.84 0.91
C PHE A 95 -3.06 -5.55 1.30
N GLU A 96 -3.81 -6.05 0.33
CA GLU A 96 -5.06 -6.74 0.59
C GLU A 96 -4.86 -8.09 1.29
N ARG A 97 -3.73 -8.74 1.05
CA ARG A 97 -3.41 -10.04 1.66
C ARG A 97 -3.59 -10.07 3.18
N GLN A 98 -3.10 -9.06 3.89
CA GLN A 98 -3.18 -9.02 5.36
C GLN A 98 -4.63 -8.86 5.83
N ILE A 99 -5.40 -8.03 5.13
CA ILE A 99 -6.79 -7.73 5.48
C ILE A 99 -7.70 -8.90 5.11
N SER A 100 -7.39 -9.62 4.05
CA SER A 100 -8.18 -10.77 3.60
C SER A 100 -8.26 -11.93 4.61
N LEU A 101 -7.34 -11.96 5.60
CA LEU A 101 -7.34 -12.96 6.68
C LEU A 101 -8.23 -12.56 7.86
N VAL A 102 -8.67 -11.32 7.93
CA VAL A 102 -9.48 -10.81 9.05
C VAL A 102 -10.77 -11.58 9.26
N PRO A 103 -11.56 -11.95 8.21
CA PRO A 103 -12.77 -12.75 8.40
C PRO A 103 -12.51 -14.10 9.09
N ALA A 104 -11.39 -14.75 8.80
CA ALA A 104 -11.02 -16.00 9.47
C ALA A 104 -10.71 -15.81 10.96
N ILE A 105 -10.06 -14.70 11.30
CA ILE A 105 -9.77 -14.34 12.70
C ILE A 105 -11.07 -14.05 13.45
N LEU A 106 -11.98 -13.29 12.86
CA LEU A 106 -13.28 -12.97 13.44
C LEU A 106 -14.13 -14.22 13.63
N TYR A 107 -14.10 -15.15 12.65
CA TYR A 107 -14.77 -16.44 12.74
C TYR A 107 -14.24 -17.26 13.91
N GLY A 108 -12.93 -17.34 14.09
CA GLY A 108 -12.30 -18.01 15.22
C GLY A 108 -12.67 -17.41 16.59
N GLN A 109 -13.12 -16.15 16.61
CA GLN A 109 -13.63 -15.45 17.80
C GLN A 109 -15.17 -15.56 17.95
N GLY A 110 -15.85 -16.25 17.05
CA GLY A 110 -17.30 -16.38 17.06
C GLY A 110 -18.07 -15.12 16.61
N LEU A 111 -17.40 -14.19 15.93
CA LEU A 111 -17.97 -12.88 15.56
C LEU A 111 -18.48 -12.81 14.12
N THR A 112 -18.15 -13.75 13.26
CA THR A 112 -18.62 -13.72 11.87
C THR A 112 -19.79 -14.68 11.63
N SER A 113 -20.61 -14.34 10.64
CA SER A 113 -21.78 -15.10 10.22
C SER A 113 -21.43 -16.21 9.22
N GLN A 114 -22.47 -16.94 8.75
CA GLN A 114 -22.34 -17.97 7.70
C GLN A 114 -21.93 -17.40 6.33
N THR A 115 -22.04 -16.10 6.13
CA THR A 115 -21.62 -15.39 4.90
C THR A 115 -20.47 -14.43 5.19
N PRO A 116 -19.25 -14.95 5.39
CA PRO A 116 -18.11 -14.10 5.65
C PRO A 116 -17.80 -13.20 4.46
N SER A 117 -17.51 -11.94 4.73
CA SER A 117 -17.04 -10.98 3.72
C SER A 117 -16.14 -9.94 4.38
N TYR A 118 -15.33 -9.30 3.59
CA TYR A 118 -14.57 -8.11 3.99
C TYR A 118 -14.54 -7.12 2.84
N SER A 119 -14.25 -5.89 3.17
CA SER A 119 -13.95 -4.86 2.18
C SER A 119 -12.82 -3.97 2.70
N VAL A 120 -12.08 -3.40 1.77
CA VAL A 120 -11.02 -2.46 2.04
C VAL A 120 -10.90 -1.49 0.88
N ARG A 121 -10.71 -0.23 1.19
CA ARG A 121 -10.36 0.77 0.20
C ARG A 121 -8.85 0.99 0.26
N SER A 122 -8.15 0.65 -0.82
CA SER A 122 -6.73 0.89 -0.92
C SER A 122 -6.39 1.61 -2.23
N ASN A 123 -5.46 2.53 -2.15
CA ASN A 123 -4.95 3.27 -3.28
C ASN A 123 -3.45 3.42 -3.14
N ILE A 124 -2.73 3.21 -4.23
CA ILE A 124 -1.29 3.41 -4.24
C ILE A 124 -0.93 4.27 -5.42
N LYS A 125 -0.11 5.28 -5.14
CA LYS A 125 0.42 6.21 -6.09
C LYS A 125 1.93 6.28 -5.94
N GLY A 126 2.64 5.88 -7.01
CA GLY A 126 4.09 6.00 -7.11
C GLY A 126 4.47 7.01 -8.18
N GLN A 127 5.50 7.81 -7.91
CA GLN A 127 6.15 8.66 -8.89
C GLN A 127 7.64 8.40 -8.81
N GLN A 128 8.24 8.17 -9.97
CA GLN A 128 9.69 8.00 -10.08
C GLN A 128 10.17 8.64 -11.36
N TYR A 129 11.12 9.55 -11.22
CA TYR A 129 11.79 10.22 -12.31
C TYR A 129 13.30 10.18 -12.06
N ASP A 130 14.05 9.78 -13.06
CA ASP A 130 15.51 9.82 -13.07
C ASP A 130 15.95 10.68 -14.26
N PHE A 131 16.31 11.94 -13.96
CA PHE A 131 16.78 12.89 -14.96
C PHE A 131 18.28 12.77 -15.12
N GLY A 132 18.74 12.43 -16.32
CA GLY A 132 20.15 12.30 -16.65
C GLY A 132 20.65 13.46 -17.52
N LEU A 133 21.69 14.16 -17.05
CA LEU A 133 22.49 15.07 -17.85
C LEU A 133 23.83 14.42 -18.14
N GLN A 134 24.16 14.26 -19.41
CA GLN A 134 25.41 13.66 -19.86
C GLN A 134 26.24 14.70 -20.63
N LEU A 135 27.51 14.77 -20.28
CA LEU A 135 28.49 15.59 -20.99
C LEU A 135 29.65 14.69 -21.38
N GLY A 136 30.16 14.88 -22.58
CA GLY A 136 31.24 14.05 -23.06
C GLY A 136 32.04 14.66 -24.20
N VAL A 137 33.16 14.08 -24.46
CA VAL A 137 34.05 14.45 -25.54
C VAL A 137 34.52 13.19 -26.29
N SER A 138 34.49 13.23 -27.60
CA SER A 138 35.09 12.20 -28.46
C SER A 138 36.25 12.76 -29.21
N TYR A 139 37.30 11.94 -29.38
CA TYR A 139 38.44 12.25 -30.23
C TYR A 139 38.59 11.17 -31.31
N LYS A 140 38.58 11.60 -32.57
CA LYS A 140 38.79 10.73 -33.73
C LYS A 140 40.29 10.50 -33.92
N VAL A 141 40.77 9.31 -33.59
CA VAL A 141 42.18 8.92 -33.77
C VAL A 141 42.49 8.75 -35.25
N ASN A 142 41.62 8.00 -35.94
CA ASN A 142 41.69 7.77 -37.38
C ASN A 142 40.28 7.51 -37.95
N ASP A 143 40.13 7.12 -39.21
CA ASP A 143 38.84 6.87 -39.84
C ASP A 143 38.07 5.68 -39.29
N HIS A 144 38.72 4.79 -38.53
CA HIS A 144 38.13 3.57 -38.00
C HIS A 144 38.00 3.60 -36.46
N ILE A 145 38.75 4.47 -35.76
CA ILE A 145 38.84 4.48 -34.32
C ILE A 145 38.53 5.87 -33.77
N ALA A 146 37.59 5.94 -32.82
CA ALA A 146 37.36 7.11 -31.99
C ALA A 146 37.32 6.70 -30.53
N VAL A 147 37.81 7.57 -29.64
CA VAL A 147 37.80 7.37 -28.19
C VAL A 147 36.82 8.39 -27.59
N TYR A 148 35.99 7.93 -26.67
CA TYR A 148 35.00 8.74 -25.95
C TYR A 148 35.31 8.73 -24.45
N GLY A 149 35.18 9.88 -23.84
CA GLY A 149 35.17 10.07 -22.38
C GLY A 149 34.06 11.05 -21.96
N GLY A 150 33.40 10.77 -20.86
CA GLY A 150 32.34 11.65 -20.40
C GLY A 150 31.89 11.32 -19.00
N ALA A 151 31.01 12.21 -18.48
CA ALA A 151 30.37 12.04 -17.19
C ALA A 151 28.85 12.20 -17.33
N ARG A 152 28.12 11.47 -16.48
CA ARG A 152 26.66 11.57 -16.37
C ARG A 152 26.31 11.96 -14.95
N PHE A 153 25.42 12.90 -14.81
CA PHE A 153 24.82 13.33 -13.56
C PHE A 153 23.36 12.92 -13.57
N ASN A 154 22.93 12.15 -12.56
CA ASN A 154 21.54 11.73 -12.43
C ASN A 154 20.91 12.43 -11.22
N TYR A 155 19.72 13.02 -11.45
CA TYR A 155 18.84 13.53 -10.40
C TYR A 155 17.63 12.63 -10.30
N ILE A 156 17.47 11.95 -9.15
CA ILE A 156 16.40 10.97 -8.93
C ILE A 156 15.36 11.56 -7.99
N TYR A 157 14.11 11.56 -8.42
CA TYR A 157 12.96 11.94 -7.61
C TYR A 157 12.00 10.77 -7.47
N ASN A 158 11.78 10.33 -6.22
CA ASN A 158 10.86 9.24 -5.89
C ASN A 158 9.86 9.73 -4.85
N LYS A 159 8.57 9.44 -5.09
CA LYS A 159 7.49 9.66 -4.13
C LYS A 159 6.50 8.52 -4.21
N TYR A 160 6.23 7.90 -3.05
CA TYR A 160 5.22 6.86 -2.92
C TYR A 160 4.23 7.28 -1.84
N VAL A 161 2.94 7.12 -2.16
CA VAL A 161 1.83 7.36 -1.22
C VAL A 161 0.90 6.16 -1.34
N GLY A 162 0.59 5.54 -0.21
CA GLY A 162 -0.34 4.43 -0.12
C GLY A 162 -1.36 4.68 0.98
N ASN A 163 -2.64 4.46 0.67
CA ASN A 163 -3.74 4.58 1.61
C ASN A 163 -4.41 3.23 1.76
N ILE A 164 -4.70 2.86 3.00
CA ILE A 164 -5.57 1.73 3.34
C ILE A 164 -6.60 2.28 4.30
N THR A 165 -7.86 2.29 3.88
CA THR A 165 -8.97 2.90 4.62
C THR A 165 -10.21 2.04 4.54
N ASP A 166 -11.20 2.33 5.40
CA ASP A 166 -12.51 1.71 5.37
C ASP A 166 -12.47 0.19 5.47
N ILE A 167 -11.59 -0.36 6.31
CA ILE A 167 -11.52 -1.80 6.54
C ILE A 167 -12.80 -2.24 7.23
N SER A 168 -13.59 -3.07 6.55
CA SER A 168 -14.88 -3.54 7.02
C SER A 168 -14.97 -5.06 6.88
N ALA A 169 -15.79 -5.69 7.70
CA ALA A 169 -16.10 -7.11 7.60
C ALA A 169 -17.55 -7.39 8.02
N ASN A 170 -18.05 -8.55 7.64
CA ASN A 170 -19.34 -9.01 8.12
C ASN A 170 -19.21 -9.54 9.55
N ILE A 171 -19.91 -8.91 10.49
CA ILE A 171 -20.04 -9.35 11.87
C ILE A 171 -21.52 -9.60 12.16
N ASN A 172 -21.85 -10.84 12.49
CA ASN A 172 -23.23 -11.26 12.82
C ASN A 172 -24.28 -10.88 11.76
N GLY A 173 -23.92 -10.86 10.48
CA GLY A 173 -24.81 -10.54 9.37
C GLY A 173 -24.76 -9.08 8.90
N GLU A 174 -24.11 -8.20 9.63
CA GLU A 174 -23.97 -6.78 9.30
C GLU A 174 -22.55 -6.47 8.82
N ASN A 175 -22.42 -5.68 7.75
CA ASN A 175 -21.13 -5.17 7.30
C ASN A 175 -20.77 -3.92 8.09
N VAL A 176 -19.77 -4.03 8.95
CA VAL A 176 -19.35 -2.98 9.87
C VAL A 176 -17.90 -2.55 9.62
N LYS A 177 -17.63 -1.26 9.80
CA LYS A 177 -16.26 -0.74 9.90
C LYS A 177 -15.61 -1.30 11.16
N LEU A 178 -14.50 -2.01 11.00
CA LEU A 178 -13.87 -2.73 12.11
C LEU A 178 -13.31 -1.77 13.18
N HIS A 179 -12.73 -0.64 12.76
CA HIS A 179 -12.29 0.39 13.69
C HIS A 179 -13.43 0.86 14.60
N ASP A 180 -14.57 1.22 14.02
CA ASP A 180 -15.73 1.76 14.76
C ASP A 180 -16.39 0.68 15.63
N TYR A 181 -16.41 -0.57 15.13
CA TYR A 181 -16.91 -1.70 15.90
C TYR A 181 -16.08 -1.91 17.17
N PHE A 182 -14.75 -2.02 17.05
CA PHE A 182 -13.89 -2.25 18.21
C PHE A 182 -13.83 -1.03 19.14
N ASP A 183 -13.98 0.19 18.62
CA ASP A 183 -14.11 1.38 19.44
C ASP A 183 -15.38 1.33 20.31
N THR A 184 -16.51 0.96 19.73
CA THR A 184 -17.78 0.76 20.45
C THR A 184 -17.67 -0.33 21.52
N GLN A 185 -16.98 -1.43 21.20
CA GLN A 185 -16.74 -2.49 22.18
C GLN A 185 -15.86 -1.99 23.33
N ALA A 186 -14.79 -1.24 23.05
CA ALA A 186 -13.93 -0.64 24.07
C ALA A 186 -14.71 0.25 25.01
N GLN A 187 -15.53 1.16 24.48
CA GLN A 187 -16.38 2.04 25.28
C GLN A 187 -17.40 1.26 26.15
N THR A 188 -17.88 0.12 25.65
CA THR A 188 -18.78 -0.74 26.41
C THR A 188 -18.08 -1.36 27.61
N TYR A 189 -16.87 -1.89 27.41
CA TYR A 189 -16.05 -2.43 28.48
C TYR A 189 -15.63 -1.36 29.49
N ASP A 190 -15.29 -0.14 29.04
CA ASP A 190 -14.97 0.97 29.95
C ASP A 190 -16.15 1.35 30.83
N ARG A 191 -17.38 1.39 30.28
CA ARG A 191 -18.60 1.61 31.06
C ARG A 191 -18.83 0.50 32.09
N MET A 192 -18.58 -0.76 31.69
CA MET A 192 -18.70 -1.89 32.64
C MET A 192 -17.65 -1.79 33.77
N ALA A 193 -16.41 -1.44 33.43
CA ALA A 193 -15.36 -1.25 34.42
C ALA A 193 -15.71 -0.13 35.42
N PHE A 194 -16.24 0.99 34.91
CA PHE A 194 -16.72 2.09 35.75
C PHE A 194 -17.86 1.65 36.67
N TYR A 195 -18.86 0.95 36.13
CA TYR A 195 -19.98 0.43 36.93
C TYR A 195 -19.49 -0.50 38.05
N TYR A 196 -18.60 -1.42 37.75
CA TYR A 196 -18.08 -2.35 38.77
C TYR A 196 -17.23 -1.64 39.83
N ARG A 197 -16.46 -0.60 39.49
CA ARG A 197 -15.74 0.24 40.46
C ARG A 197 -16.69 0.97 41.39
N MET A 198 -17.75 1.55 40.83
CA MET A 198 -18.79 2.21 41.67
C MET A 198 -19.41 1.21 42.62
N ARG A 199 -19.82 0.04 42.15
CA ARG A 199 -20.40 -1.01 43.02
C ARG A 199 -19.44 -1.47 44.07
N ALA A 200 -18.15 -1.63 43.78
CA ALA A 200 -17.14 -1.98 44.74
C ALA A 200 -17.01 -0.91 45.85
N SER A 201 -17.12 0.38 45.50
CA SER A 201 -17.04 1.48 46.50
C SER A 201 -18.22 1.55 47.48
N GLU A 202 -19.37 1.02 47.08
CA GLU A 202 -20.59 0.97 47.90
C GLU A 202 -20.63 -0.25 48.82
N MET A 203 -19.73 -1.26 48.62
CA MET A 203 -19.76 -2.50 49.39
C MET A 203 -18.95 -2.39 50.69
N THR A 204 -19.60 -2.78 51.79
CA THR A 204 -18.95 -2.90 53.10
C THR A 204 -18.42 -4.31 53.38
N ASP A 205 -18.95 -5.35 52.73
CA ASP A 205 -18.46 -6.71 52.78
C ASP A 205 -17.21 -6.84 51.90
N GLY A 206 -16.09 -7.25 52.54
CA GLY A 206 -14.81 -7.38 51.86
C GLY A 206 -14.78 -8.42 50.75
N ALA A 207 -15.50 -9.52 50.88
CA ALA A 207 -15.58 -10.56 49.84
C ALA A 207 -16.39 -10.10 48.63
N ALA A 208 -17.49 -9.41 48.83
CA ALA A 208 -18.29 -8.82 47.76
C ALA A 208 -17.51 -7.72 47.04
N LYS A 209 -16.84 -6.84 47.79
CA LYS A 209 -15.98 -5.78 47.24
C LYS A 209 -14.89 -6.34 46.32
N ALA A 210 -14.17 -7.37 46.77
CA ALA A 210 -13.10 -8.01 46.00
C ALA A 210 -13.63 -8.60 44.67
N LYS A 211 -14.84 -9.15 44.63
CA LYS A 211 -15.46 -9.65 43.38
C LYS A 211 -15.71 -8.54 42.40
N PHE A 212 -16.23 -7.41 42.85
CA PHE A 212 -16.47 -6.24 41.96
C PHE A 212 -15.17 -5.59 41.48
N GLU A 213 -14.14 -5.51 42.34
CA GLU A 213 -12.81 -5.04 41.96
C GLU A 213 -12.19 -5.93 40.87
N THR A 214 -12.28 -7.25 41.00
CA THR A 214 -11.82 -8.22 40.01
C THR A 214 -12.58 -8.06 38.70
N ALA A 215 -13.93 -7.91 38.75
CA ALA A 215 -14.74 -7.69 37.56
C ALA A 215 -14.39 -6.36 36.86
N ALA A 216 -14.09 -5.31 37.62
CA ALA A 216 -13.65 -4.03 37.08
C ALA A 216 -12.29 -4.16 36.37
N GLN A 217 -11.33 -4.89 36.95
CA GLN A 217 -10.03 -5.14 36.32
C GLN A 217 -10.17 -5.94 35.03
N GLN A 218 -11.02 -6.98 35.02
CA GLN A 218 -11.29 -7.78 33.83
C GLN A 218 -11.94 -6.94 32.71
N ALA A 219 -12.90 -6.12 33.07
CA ALA A 219 -13.54 -5.20 32.11
C ALA A 219 -12.55 -4.17 31.56
N GLN A 220 -11.66 -3.61 32.41
CA GLN A 220 -10.62 -2.70 31.93
C GLN A 220 -9.64 -3.40 30.97
N ALA A 221 -9.20 -4.59 31.29
CA ALA A 221 -8.36 -5.40 30.40
C ALA A 221 -9.07 -5.69 29.05
N GLY A 222 -10.40 -5.89 29.09
CA GLY A 222 -11.23 -6.01 27.89
C GLY A 222 -11.20 -4.73 27.06
N ALA A 223 -11.41 -3.56 27.68
CA ALA A 223 -11.34 -2.27 27.01
C ALA A 223 -9.97 -2.03 26.36
N ASP A 224 -8.89 -2.29 27.09
CA ASP A 224 -7.52 -2.11 26.60
C ASP A 224 -7.25 -3.00 25.39
N LYS A 225 -7.70 -4.26 25.41
CA LYS A 225 -7.60 -5.18 24.29
C LYS A 225 -8.38 -4.69 23.06
N MET A 226 -9.60 -4.18 23.24
CA MET A 226 -10.39 -3.64 22.15
C MET A 226 -9.75 -2.39 21.56
N ASN A 227 -9.19 -1.50 22.39
CA ASN A 227 -8.45 -0.32 21.95
C ASN A 227 -7.20 -0.69 21.14
N GLN A 228 -6.44 -1.68 21.57
CA GLN A 228 -5.30 -2.19 20.78
C GLN A 228 -5.75 -2.79 19.45
N THR A 229 -6.87 -3.50 19.45
CA THR A 229 -7.41 -4.13 18.23
C THR A 229 -7.91 -3.10 17.24
N LYS A 230 -8.61 -2.04 17.67
CA LYS A 230 -9.09 -0.98 16.77
C LYS A 230 -7.97 -0.29 16.03
N GLU A 231 -6.81 -0.07 16.67
CA GLU A 231 -5.65 0.59 16.05
C GLU A 231 -5.08 -0.22 14.87
N LEU A 232 -5.28 -1.55 14.84
CA LEU A 232 -4.91 -2.39 13.70
C LEU A 232 -5.73 -2.05 12.45
N PHE A 233 -6.94 -1.54 12.64
CA PHE A 233 -7.90 -1.21 11.58
C PHE A 233 -8.06 0.29 11.35
N ALA A 234 -7.25 1.12 12.01
CA ALA A 234 -7.21 2.55 11.77
C ALA A 234 -6.78 2.85 10.31
N ASP A 235 -7.35 3.89 9.74
CA ASP A 235 -7.00 4.37 8.42
C ASP A 235 -5.50 4.72 8.37
N LYS A 236 -4.80 4.28 7.31
CA LYS A 236 -3.37 4.50 7.09
C LYS A 236 -3.15 5.27 5.80
N TYR A 237 -2.29 6.28 5.86
CA TYR A 237 -1.98 7.19 4.76
C TYR A 237 -0.48 7.22 4.45
#